data_b65199f0ae4a720cb2cf7d7f88bde2b9
#
_entry.id   b65199f0ae4a720cb2cf7d7f88bde2b9
#
_cell.length_a   1.000
_cell.length_b   1.000
_cell.length_c   1.000
_cell.angle_alpha   90.00
_cell.angle_beta   90.00
_cell.angle_gamma   90.00
#
_symmetry.space_group_name_H-M   'P 1'
#
loop_
_entity.id
_entity.type
_entity.pdbx_description
1 polymer ?
#
loop_
_entity_poly.entity_id
_entity_poly.type
_entity_poly.pdbx_seq_one_letter_code
_entity_poly.pdbx_strand_id
1 'polypeptide(L)'
;MLKGVLGYFSNDLSIDLGTANTLIYLSGHGIVLDEPSVVAIREEPGRGGKSVEAVGVEAKNMLGRTPGNITAIRPLKDGVIADFTVTEKMLQHFIRKAHPGRYFRPSPRVLVCVPYGSTQVERRAIRESAEGAGARKVYLIEEPMAAAIGAGMPVHEARGSMVLDVGGGTSEVAVISLNGIVYAASV
;
A
#
# COMPACT_ATOMS: atom_id res chain seq x y z
N MET A 1 -31.18 8.68 8.99
CA MET A 1 -31.05 7.25 9.29
C MET A 1 -30.34 6.44 8.20
N LEU A 2 -30.51 6.73 6.90
CA LEU A 2 -29.82 5.97 5.81
C LEU A 2 -28.27 6.09 5.83
N LYS A 3 -27.70 7.22 6.26
CA LYS A 3 -26.22 7.39 6.33
C LYS A 3 -25.53 6.45 7.32
N GLY A 4 -26.20 6.05 8.40
CA GLY A 4 -25.63 5.12 9.38
C GLY A 4 -25.60 3.66 8.90
N VAL A 5 -26.58 3.26 8.11
CA VAL A 5 -26.64 1.88 7.56
C VAL A 5 -25.60 1.69 6.42
N LEU A 6 -25.37 2.72 5.60
CA LEU A 6 -24.36 2.70 4.55
C LEU A 6 -22.92 2.68 5.11
N GLY A 7 -22.69 3.25 6.30
CA GLY A 7 -21.39 3.18 6.98
C GLY A 7 -21.01 1.76 7.41
N TYR A 8 -21.97 0.93 7.76
CA TYR A 8 -21.73 -0.50 8.09
C TYR A 8 -21.32 -1.35 6.89
N PHE A 9 -21.56 -0.87 5.67
CA PHE A 9 -21.17 -1.53 4.42
C PHE A 9 -20.00 -0.82 3.72
N SER A 10 -19.40 0.20 4.33
CA SER A 10 -18.22 0.86 3.80
C SER A 10 -17.02 -0.06 4.01
N ASN A 11 -16.52 -0.63 2.91
CA ASN A 11 -15.29 -1.40 2.87
C ASN A 11 -14.11 -0.53 2.43
N ASP A 12 -14.09 0.72 2.89
CA ASP A 12 -13.03 1.66 2.53
C ASP A 12 -11.73 1.27 3.22
N LEU A 13 -10.69 1.12 2.43
CA LEU A 13 -9.36 0.77 2.88
C LEU A 13 -8.41 1.93 2.68
N SER A 14 -7.49 2.13 3.63
CA SER A 14 -6.28 2.89 3.40
C SER A 14 -5.10 1.94 3.42
N ILE A 15 -4.23 2.05 2.42
CA ILE A 15 -3.06 1.19 2.24
C ILE A 15 -1.82 2.08 2.27
N ASP A 16 -0.94 1.80 3.21
CA ASP A 16 0.43 2.26 3.20
C ASP A 16 1.27 1.17 2.53
N LEU A 17 1.75 1.47 1.32
CA LEU A 17 2.47 0.52 0.47
C LEU A 17 3.98 0.73 0.62
N GLY A 18 4.51 0.48 1.82
CA GLY A 18 5.91 0.70 2.13
C GLY A 18 6.85 -0.35 1.55
N THR A 19 8.11 0.05 1.31
CA THR A 19 9.18 -0.82 0.81
C THR A 19 9.45 -2.01 1.75
N ALA A 20 9.38 -1.80 3.06
CA ALA A 20 9.63 -2.85 4.05
C ALA A 20 8.36 -3.62 4.42
N ASN A 21 7.30 -2.91 4.76
CA ASN A 21 6.02 -3.44 5.21
C ASN A 21 4.87 -2.75 4.48
N THR A 22 3.78 -3.46 4.30
CA THR A 22 2.49 -2.93 3.85
C THR A 22 1.52 -2.96 5.02
N LEU A 23 0.88 -1.81 5.31
CA LEU A 23 -0.19 -1.71 6.30
C LEU A 23 -1.53 -1.48 5.61
N ILE A 24 -2.58 -2.10 6.15
CA ILE A 24 -3.96 -1.82 5.72
C ILE A 24 -4.79 -1.42 6.92
N TYR A 25 -5.40 -0.25 6.79
CA TYR A 25 -6.40 0.26 7.71
C TYR A 25 -7.79 0.07 7.09
N LEU A 26 -8.70 -0.53 7.84
CA LEU A 26 -10.10 -0.68 7.47
C LEU A 26 -10.94 0.33 8.25
N SER A 27 -11.73 1.12 7.54
CA SER A 27 -12.60 2.12 8.16
C SER A 27 -13.49 1.52 9.25
N GLY A 28 -13.42 2.09 10.45
CA GLY A 28 -14.14 1.62 11.64
C GLY A 28 -13.55 0.42 12.38
N HIS A 29 -12.46 -0.18 11.87
CA HIS A 29 -11.83 -1.37 12.47
C HIS A 29 -10.35 -1.14 12.86
N GLY A 30 -9.73 -0.06 12.36
CA GLY A 30 -8.31 0.21 12.62
C GLY A 30 -7.37 -0.52 11.66
N ILE A 31 -6.11 -0.70 12.07
CA ILE A 31 -5.12 -1.47 11.30
C ILE A 31 -5.49 -2.95 11.38
N VAL A 32 -5.83 -3.53 10.25
CA VAL A 32 -6.26 -4.93 10.12
C VAL A 32 -5.19 -5.81 9.47
N LEU A 33 -4.13 -5.22 8.92
CA LEU A 33 -3.01 -5.92 8.33
C LEU A 33 -1.72 -5.10 8.50
N ASP A 34 -0.67 -5.76 8.97
CA ASP A 34 0.71 -5.29 8.99
C ASP A 34 1.60 -6.47 8.58
N GLU A 35 2.07 -6.43 7.34
CA GLU A 35 2.79 -7.54 6.74
C GLU A 35 4.01 -7.04 5.96
N PRO A 36 5.10 -7.82 5.95
CA PRO A 36 6.24 -7.53 5.10
C PRO A 36 5.86 -7.46 3.62
N SER A 37 6.38 -6.47 2.89
CA SER A 37 6.23 -6.34 1.44
C SER A 37 7.16 -7.33 0.72
N VAL A 38 6.88 -8.63 0.88
CA VAL A 38 7.67 -9.73 0.31
C VAL A 38 6.74 -10.75 -0.34
N VAL A 39 7.15 -11.26 -1.49
CA VAL A 39 6.42 -12.30 -2.23
C VAL A 39 7.38 -13.40 -2.64
N ALA A 40 7.02 -14.64 -2.40
CA ALA A 40 7.69 -15.82 -2.93
C ALA A 40 6.99 -16.29 -4.21
N ILE A 41 7.76 -16.39 -5.29
CA ILE A 41 7.29 -16.74 -6.63
C ILE A 41 7.90 -18.09 -7.01
N ARG A 42 7.06 -18.99 -7.49
CA ARG A 42 7.50 -20.24 -8.13
C ARG A 42 7.51 -20.07 -9.63
N GLU A 43 8.61 -20.41 -10.26
CA GLU A 43 8.71 -20.54 -11.72
C GLU A 43 8.32 -21.96 -12.12
N GLU A 44 7.35 -22.09 -13.03
CA GLU A 44 6.91 -23.40 -13.54
C GLU A 44 7.77 -23.79 -14.75
N PRO A 45 8.57 -24.87 -14.65
CA PRO A 45 9.36 -25.35 -15.78
C PRO A 45 8.45 -25.76 -16.96
N GLY A 46 8.71 -25.20 -18.14
CA GLY A 46 8.04 -25.59 -19.38
C GLY A 46 6.76 -24.83 -19.74
N ARG A 47 6.18 -24.02 -18.87
CA ARG A 47 4.98 -23.21 -19.16
C ARG A 47 5.19 -21.69 -19.14
N GLY A 48 6.37 -21.23 -18.77
CA GLY A 48 6.66 -19.78 -18.65
C GLY A 48 5.77 -19.04 -17.65
N GLY A 49 5.06 -19.77 -16.79
CA GLY A 49 4.15 -19.21 -15.78
C GLY A 49 4.87 -18.95 -14.47
N LYS A 50 4.50 -17.81 -13.83
CA LYS A 50 4.90 -17.51 -12.45
C LYS A 50 3.68 -17.65 -11.57
N SER A 51 3.76 -18.50 -10.53
CA SER A 51 2.73 -18.62 -9.49
C SER A 51 3.22 -18.02 -8.17
N VAL A 52 2.29 -17.45 -7.40
CA VAL A 52 2.60 -16.96 -6.05
C VAL A 52 2.53 -18.14 -5.08
N GLU A 53 3.63 -18.39 -4.39
CA GLU A 53 3.77 -19.45 -3.39
C GLU A 53 3.41 -18.96 -1.98
N ALA A 54 3.90 -17.77 -1.61
CA ALA A 54 3.66 -17.16 -0.32
C ALA A 54 3.73 -15.62 -0.41
N VAL A 55 3.11 -14.93 0.54
CA VAL A 55 3.11 -13.47 0.65
C VAL A 55 3.30 -13.07 2.11
N GLY A 56 3.92 -11.91 2.35
CA GLY A 56 4.05 -11.33 3.68
C GLY A 56 5.06 -12.09 4.55
N VAL A 57 4.68 -12.37 5.79
CA VAL A 57 5.54 -13.04 6.77
C VAL A 57 6.02 -14.40 6.26
N GLU A 58 5.14 -15.17 5.63
CA GLU A 58 5.50 -16.50 5.09
C GLU A 58 6.60 -16.37 4.03
N ALA A 59 6.44 -15.44 3.08
CA ALA A 59 7.45 -15.19 2.05
C ALA A 59 8.75 -14.63 2.65
N LYS A 60 8.67 -13.77 3.67
CA LYS A 60 9.85 -13.25 4.39
C LYS A 60 10.68 -14.36 5.03
N ASN A 61 10.02 -15.36 5.61
CA ASN A 61 10.70 -16.51 6.22
C ASN A 61 11.43 -17.40 5.19
N MET A 62 11.05 -17.28 3.92
CA MET A 62 11.66 -18.00 2.81
C MET A 62 12.89 -17.29 2.22
N LEU A 63 13.13 -16.02 2.54
CA LEU A 63 14.27 -15.27 2.04
C LEU A 63 15.59 -15.97 2.35
N GLY A 64 16.39 -16.22 1.30
CA GLY A 64 17.68 -16.92 1.40
C GLY A 64 17.59 -18.42 1.70
N ARG A 65 16.39 -19.01 1.71
CA ARG A 65 16.15 -20.43 2.06
C ARG A 65 15.29 -21.17 1.02
N THR A 66 15.05 -20.54 -0.12
CA THR A 66 14.18 -21.11 -1.18
C THR A 66 14.93 -22.15 -2.02
N PRO A 67 14.28 -23.26 -2.43
CA PRO A 67 14.81 -24.14 -3.47
C PRO A 67 14.90 -23.40 -4.82
N GLY A 68 15.71 -23.91 -5.75
CA GLY A 68 16.10 -23.19 -6.98
C GLY A 68 14.99 -22.76 -7.94
N ASN A 69 13.77 -23.27 -7.77
CA ASN A 69 12.59 -22.87 -8.56
C ASN A 69 11.66 -21.88 -7.82
N ILE A 70 12.02 -21.46 -6.62
CA ILE A 70 11.28 -20.45 -5.86
C ILE A 70 12.20 -19.27 -5.56
N THR A 71 11.74 -18.06 -5.81
CA THR A 71 12.47 -16.83 -5.51
C THR A 71 11.60 -15.93 -4.64
N ALA A 72 12.10 -15.55 -3.45
CA ALA A 72 11.45 -14.55 -2.60
C ALA A 72 12.02 -13.17 -2.93
N ILE A 73 11.14 -12.23 -3.29
CA ILE A 73 11.51 -10.88 -3.73
C ILE A 73 10.72 -9.80 -2.99
N ARG A 74 11.27 -8.60 -2.97
CA ARG A 74 10.56 -7.37 -2.59
C ARG A 74 10.09 -6.69 -3.87
N PRO A 75 8.77 -6.63 -4.13
CA PRO A 75 8.26 -6.02 -5.35
C PRO A 75 8.33 -4.49 -5.35
N LEU A 76 8.65 -3.90 -4.20
CA LEU A 76 8.83 -2.46 -3.99
C LEU A 76 10.29 -2.19 -3.64
N LYS A 77 10.85 -1.15 -4.21
CA LYS A 77 12.21 -0.66 -3.94
C LYS A 77 12.21 0.87 -3.94
N ASP A 78 12.73 1.46 -2.88
CA ASP A 78 12.85 2.91 -2.73
C ASP A 78 11.51 3.65 -3.00
N GLY A 79 10.40 3.11 -2.45
CA GLY A 79 9.05 3.64 -2.62
C GLY A 79 8.42 3.40 -4.01
N VAL A 80 9.12 2.70 -4.93
CA VAL A 80 8.69 2.49 -6.32
C VAL A 80 8.35 1.03 -6.57
N ILE A 81 7.39 0.78 -7.47
CA ILE A 81 7.07 -0.57 -7.94
C ILE A 81 8.19 -1.05 -8.87
N ALA A 82 8.95 -2.05 -8.41
CA ALA A 82 9.98 -2.72 -9.20
C ALA A 82 9.43 -3.86 -10.06
N ASP A 83 8.36 -4.54 -9.60
CA ASP A 83 7.66 -5.58 -10.36
C ASP A 83 6.14 -5.39 -10.22
N PHE A 84 5.52 -4.97 -11.32
CA PHE A 84 4.10 -4.63 -11.38
C PHE A 84 3.20 -5.83 -11.10
N THR A 85 3.45 -6.94 -11.79
CA THR A 85 2.63 -8.15 -11.68
C THR A 85 2.68 -8.73 -10.28
N VAL A 86 3.85 -8.71 -9.67
CA VAL A 86 4.03 -9.22 -8.30
C VAL A 86 3.38 -8.30 -7.27
N THR A 87 3.48 -6.98 -7.45
CA THR A 87 2.81 -5.99 -6.59
C THR A 87 1.29 -6.16 -6.65
N GLU A 88 0.72 -6.32 -7.83
CA GLU A 88 -0.72 -6.58 -8.00
C GLU A 88 -1.16 -7.84 -7.24
N LYS A 89 -0.40 -8.94 -7.38
CA LYS A 89 -0.68 -10.20 -6.66
C LYS A 89 -0.56 -10.05 -5.16
N MET A 90 0.44 -9.31 -4.68
CA MET A 90 0.62 -9.00 -3.26
C MET A 90 -0.57 -8.19 -2.73
N LEU A 91 -0.95 -7.10 -3.40
CA LEU A 91 -2.11 -6.29 -3.03
C LEU A 91 -3.41 -7.11 -3.05
N GLN A 92 -3.62 -7.96 -4.06
CA GLN A 92 -4.77 -8.85 -4.15
C GLN A 92 -4.84 -9.79 -2.94
N HIS A 93 -3.71 -10.35 -2.52
CA HIS A 93 -3.62 -11.20 -1.33
C HIS A 93 -3.97 -10.41 -0.06
N PHE A 94 -3.37 -9.24 0.12
CA PHE A 94 -3.55 -8.41 1.30
C PHE A 94 -4.98 -7.84 1.42
N ILE A 95 -5.55 -7.36 0.33
CA ILE A 95 -6.96 -6.89 0.29
C ILE A 95 -7.92 -8.03 0.65
N ARG A 96 -7.66 -9.25 0.17
CA ARG A 96 -8.46 -10.43 0.55
C ARG A 96 -8.32 -10.76 2.03
N LYS A 97 -7.10 -10.70 2.57
CA LYS A 97 -6.80 -10.98 3.98
C LYS A 97 -7.40 -9.94 4.92
N ALA A 98 -7.43 -8.68 4.51
CA ALA A 98 -8.05 -7.58 5.25
C ALA A 98 -9.59 -7.71 5.40
N HIS A 99 -10.23 -8.58 4.60
CA HIS A 99 -11.69 -8.81 4.66
C HIS A 99 -12.01 -10.29 4.94
N PRO A 100 -11.72 -10.83 6.11
CA PRO A 100 -12.03 -12.23 6.40
C PRO A 100 -13.54 -12.46 6.47
N GLY A 101 -14.03 -13.52 5.84
CA GLY A 101 -15.31 -14.15 6.18
C GLY A 101 -16.57 -13.70 5.44
N ARG A 102 -16.54 -12.94 4.33
CA ARG A 102 -17.74 -12.56 3.58
C ARG A 102 -17.85 -13.26 2.22
N TYR A 103 -18.96 -13.97 2.02
CA TYR A 103 -19.37 -14.56 0.72
C TYR A 103 -19.62 -13.47 -0.36
N PHE A 104 -20.12 -12.30 0.04
CA PHE A 104 -20.27 -11.11 -0.80
C PHE A 104 -19.23 -10.06 -0.40
N ARG A 105 -18.24 -9.86 -1.23
CA ARG A 105 -17.21 -8.84 -1.05
C ARG A 105 -17.46 -7.71 -2.05
N PRO A 106 -18.13 -6.61 -1.67
CA PRO A 106 -18.17 -5.45 -2.54
C PRO A 106 -16.74 -4.92 -2.71
N SER A 107 -16.38 -4.59 -3.94
CA SER A 107 -15.07 -4.00 -4.25
C SER A 107 -14.87 -2.72 -3.43
N PRO A 108 -13.77 -2.60 -2.67
CA PRO A 108 -13.54 -1.45 -1.79
C PRO A 108 -13.20 -0.18 -2.58
N ARG A 109 -13.43 0.99 -1.98
CA ARG A 109 -12.65 2.18 -2.32
C ARG A 109 -11.34 2.09 -1.56
N VAL A 110 -10.24 2.41 -2.23
CA VAL A 110 -8.91 2.29 -1.66
C VAL A 110 -8.20 3.63 -1.75
N LEU A 111 -7.67 4.10 -0.63
CA LEU A 111 -6.72 5.21 -0.56
C LEU A 111 -5.32 4.61 -0.42
N VAL A 112 -4.39 4.97 -1.31
CA VAL A 112 -3.01 4.47 -1.26
C VAL A 112 -2.06 5.62 -1.03
N CYS A 113 -1.16 5.47 -0.06
CA CYS A 113 -0.07 6.40 0.17
C CYS A 113 0.98 6.24 -0.95
N VAL A 114 1.54 7.37 -1.38
CA VAL A 114 2.58 7.42 -2.40
C VAL A 114 3.68 8.42 -1.97
N PRO A 115 4.96 8.16 -2.27
CA PRO A 115 6.02 9.12 -2.02
C PRO A 115 5.74 10.46 -2.71
N TYR A 116 6.13 11.56 -2.08
CA TYR A 116 5.91 12.90 -2.63
C TYR A 116 6.54 13.07 -4.02
N GLY A 117 7.76 12.54 -4.21
CA GLY A 117 8.50 12.58 -5.47
C GLY A 117 8.01 11.64 -6.56
N SER A 118 6.91 10.86 -6.33
CA SER A 118 6.43 9.88 -7.30
C SER A 118 6.09 10.51 -8.64
N THR A 119 6.61 9.94 -9.72
CA THR A 119 6.29 10.31 -11.09
C THR A 119 4.86 9.94 -11.45
N GLN A 120 4.33 10.53 -12.52
CA GLN A 120 3.00 10.16 -13.03
C GLN A 120 2.90 8.68 -13.47
N VAL A 121 4.02 8.13 -13.95
CA VAL A 121 4.08 6.71 -14.35
C VAL A 121 3.96 5.81 -13.13
N GLU A 122 4.67 6.11 -12.05
CA GLU A 122 4.62 5.37 -10.78
C GLU A 122 3.23 5.47 -10.14
N ARG A 123 2.65 6.67 -10.07
CA ARG A 123 1.29 6.90 -9.56
C ARG A 123 0.24 6.11 -10.36
N ARG A 124 0.40 6.05 -11.67
CA ARG A 124 -0.45 5.23 -12.54
C ARG A 124 -0.26 3.75 -12.26
N ALA A 125 0.99 3.30 -12.11
CA ALA A 125 1.34 1.92 -11.79
C ALA A 125 0.66 1.45 -10.49
N ILE A 126 0.75 2.25 -9.42
CA ILE A 126 0.10 1.96 -8.13
C ILE A 126 -1.41 1.87 -8.28
N ARG A 127 -2.01 2.82 -9.02
CA ARG A 127 -3.47 2.81 -9.26
C ARG A 127 -3.92 1.56 -10.00
N GLU A 128 -3.26 1.24 -11.11
CA GLU A 128 -3.58 0.05 -11.92
C GLU A 128 -3.37 -1.25 -11.13
N SER A 129 -2.32 -1.35 -10.30
CA SER A 129 -2.11 -2.50 -9.42
C SER A 129 -3.23 -2.67 -8.39
N ALA A 130 -3.70 -1.58 -7.79
CA ALA A 130 -4.79 -1.63 -6.80
C ALA A 130 -6.15 -1.94 -7.48
N GLU A 131 -6.40 -1.41 -8.66
CA GLU A 131 -7.60 -1.73 -9.47
C GLU A 131 -7.59 -3.20 -9.90
N GLY A 132 -6.46 -3.71 -10.41
CA GLY A 132 -6.27 -5.13 -10.75
C GLY A 132 -6.40 -6.06 -9.54
N ALA A 133 -6.04 -5.57 -8.35
CA ALA A 133 -6.27 -6.29 -7.08
C ALA A 133 -7.74 -6.31 -6.63
N GLY A 134 -8.64 -5.58 -7.31
CA GLY A 134 -10.07 -5.60 -7.09
C GLY A 134 -10.64 -4.34 -6.43
N ALA A 135 -9.88 -3.24 -6.33
CA ALA A 135 -10.40 -1.96 -5.88
C ALA A 135 -11.40 -1.38 -6.91
N ARG A 136 -12.56 -0.90 -6.41
CA ARG A 136 -13.57 -0.23 -7.25
C ARG A 136 -13.14 1.17 -7.66
N LYS A 137 -12.44 1.86 -6.77
CA LYS A 137 -11.95 3.22 -6.97
C LYS A 137 -10.70 3.42 -6.14
N VAL A 138 -9.67 3.99 -6.73
CA VAL A 138 -8.38 4.25 -6.09
C VAL A 138 -8.14 5.75 -6.01
N TYR A 139 -7.77 6.20 -4.82
CA TYR A 139 -7.30 7.55 -4.53
C TYR A 139 -5.84 7.45 -4.10
N LEU A 140 -5.08 8.47 -4.39
CA LEU A 140 -3.68 8.58 -3.97
C LEU A 140 -3.53 9.79 -3.03
N ILE A 141 -2.70 9.64 -2.03
CA ILE A 141 -2.30 10.71 -1.11
C ILE A 141 -0.77 10.66 -0.91
N GLU A 142 -0.12 11.78 -0.84
CA GLU A 142 1.31 11.85 -0.52
C GLU A 142 1.56 11.38 0.92
N GLU A 143 2.59 10.53 1.11
CA GLU A 143 2.97 9.95 2.40
C GLU A 143 3.11 11.02 3.50
N PRO A 144 3.85 12.13 3.31
CA PRO A 144 3.99 13.15 4.37
C PRO A 144 2.67 13.85 4.70
N MET A 145 1.74 14.00 3.75
CA MET A 145 0.41 14.56 4.04
C MET A 145 -0.41 13.56 4.85
N ALA A 146 -0.37 12.28 4.50
CA ALA A 146 -1.06 11.23 5.25
C ALA A 146 -0.52 11.13 6.69
N ALA A 147 0.80 11.19 6.86
CA ALA A 147 1.45 11.18 8.17
C ALA A 147 1.04 12.39 9.02
N ALA A 148 1.00 13.59 8.44
CA ALA A 148 0.56 14.81 9.13
C ALA A 148 -0.89 14.72 9.60
N ILE A 149 -1.79 14.22 8.75
CA ILE A 149 -3.19 14.00 9.10
C ILE A 149 -3.31 12.97 10.22
N GLY A 150 -2.58 11.85 10.10
CA GLY A 150 -2.57 10.78 11.10
C GLY A 150 -2.03 11.22 12.46
N ALA A 151 -1.05 12.14 12.47
CA ALA A 151 -0.52 12.76 13.68
C ALA A 151 -1.43 13.86 14.28
N GLY A 152 -2.57 14.14 13.65
CA GLY A 152 -3.51 15.19 14.11
C GLY A 152 -2.97 16.60 13.93
N MET A 153 -2.03 16.82 13.00
CA MET A 153 -1.47 18.15 12.76
C MET A 153 -2.50 19.06 12.09
N PRO A 154 -2.47 20.36 12.38
CA PRO A 154 -3.44 21.32 11.84
C PRO A 154 -3.09 21.70 10.38
N VAL A 155 -3.16 20.73 9.48
CA VAL A 155 -2.75 20.87 8.07
C VAL A 155 -3.57 21.92 7.29
N HIS A 156 -4.77 22.24 7.77
CA HIS A 156 -5.69 23.21 7.15
C HIS A 156 -5.42 24.67 7.55
N GLU A 157 -4.62 24.88 8.59
CA GLU A 157 -4.32 26.23 9.06
C GLU A 157 -3.26 26.95 8.22
N ALA A 158 -3.29 28.29 8.24
CA ALA A 158 -2.31 29.15 7.55
C ALA A 158 -1.01 29.26 8.37
N ARG A 159 -0.44 28.12 8.76
CA ARG A 159 0.86 28.01 9.43
C ARG A 159 1.62 26.81 8.90
N GLY A 160 2.95 26.89 8.88
CA GLY A 160 3.80 25.77 8.47
C GLY A 160 3.84 24.69 9.55
N SER A 161 3.45 23.47 9.20
CA SER A 161 3.66 22.26 9.99
C SER A 161 4.67 21.37 9.27
N MET A 162 5.69 20.88 9.98
CA MET A 162 6.74 20.05 9.36
C MET A 162 6.60 18.60 9.82
N VAL A 163 6.70 17.70 8.86
CA VAL A 163 6.74 16.24 9.07
C VAL A 163 8.08 15.73 8.56
N LEU A 164 8.69 14.82 9.32
CA LEU A 164 9.79 13.97 8.89
C LEU A 164 9.28 12.53 8.96
N ASP A 165 9.21 11.88 7.80
CA ASP A 165 8.85 10.47 7.66
C ASP A 165 10.11 9.68 7.31
N VAL A 166 10.42 8.64 8.09
CA VAL A 166 11.60 7.80 7.90
C VAL A 166 11.13 6.36 7.72
N GLY A 167 11.08 5.93 6.47
CA GLY A 167 10.65 4.61 6.07
C GLY A 167 11.77 3.58 5.92
N GLY A 168 11.43 2.42 5.40
CA GLY A 168 12.39 1.32 5.14
C GLY A 168 13.20 1.47 3.85
N GLY A 169 12.83 2.40 2.96
CA GLY A 169 13.50 2.62 1.68
C GLY A 169 13.56 4.09 1.26
N THR A 170 12.82 4.96 1.96
CA THR A 170 12.78 6.41 1.69
C THR A 170 12.77 7.17 3.01
N SER A 171 13.28 8.39 2.99
CA SER A 171 13.09 9.37 4.06
C SER A 171 12.60 10.67 3.45
N GLU A 172 11.45 11.15 3.93
CA GLU A 172 10.78 12.33 3.38
C GLU A 172 10.60 13.41 4.45
N VAL A 173 10.89 14.65 4.08
CA VAL A 173 10.56 15.83 4.89
C VAL A 173 9.60 16.70 4.11
N ALA A 174 8.54 17.17 4.76
CA ALA A 174 7.61 18.10 4.15
C ALA A 174 7.15 19.19 5.10
N VAL A 175 6.95 20.39 4.56
CA VAL A 175 6.27 21.52 5.22
C VAL A 175 4.89 21.65 4.60
N ILE A 176 3.88 21.64 5.45
CA ILE A 176 2.46 21.60 5.07
C ILE A 176 1.77 22.85 5.61
N SER A 177 0.96 23.49 4.80
CA SER A 177 0.12 24.63 5.17
C SER A 177 -1.10 24.71 4.23
N LEU A 178 -2.27 25.12 4.75
CA LEU A 178 -3.50 25.32 3.96
C LEU A 178 -3.86 24.11 3.09
N ASN A 179 -3.76 22.88 3.64
CA ASN A 179 -4.00 21.60 2.98
C ASN A 179 -3.07 21.30 1.77
N GLY A 180 -1.95 21.99 1.66
CA GLY A 180 -0.96 21.82 0.59
C GLY A 180 0.43 21.56 1.13
N ILE A 181 1.22 20.81 0.38
CA ILE A 181 2.65 20.66 0.64
C ILE A 181 3.36 21.88 0.02
N VAL A 182 3.95 22.72 0.86
CA VAL A 182 4.63 23.96 0.45
C VAL A 182 6.07 23.67 0.03
N TYR A 183 6.71 22.71 0.72
CA TYR A 183 8.05 22.25 0.43
C TYR A 183 8.15 20.77 0.80
N ALA A 184 8.85 19.99 0.00
CA ALA A 184 9.24 18.64 0.38
C ALA A 184 10.57 18.25 -0.26
N ALA A 185 11.27 17.33 0.40
CA ALA A 185 12.47 16.67 -0.10
C ALA A 185 12.41 15.20 0.30
N SER A 186 12.93 14.32 -0.58
CA SER A 186 12.98 12.87 -0.38
C SER A 186 14.40 12.37 -0.70
N VAL A 187 14.88 11.41 0.09
CA VAL A 187 16.15 10.72 -0.10
C VAL A 187 16.00 9.23 0.16
#